data_5280848a38cc0d7dc9a1195cede58c20
#
_entry.id   5280848a38cc0d7dc9a1195cede58c20
#
_cell.length_a   1.000
_cell.length_b   1.000
_cell.length_c   1.000
_cell.angle_alpha   90.00
_cell.angle_beta   90.00
_cell.angle_gamma   90.00
#
_symmetry.space_group_name_H-M   'P 1'
#
loop_
_entity.id
_entity.type
_entity.pdbx_description
1 polymer ?
#
loop_
_entity_poly.entity_id
_entity_poly.type
_entity_poly.pdbx_seq_one_letter_code
_entity_poly.pdbx_strand_id
1 'polypeptide(L)'
;DPDTMNPFQHGEVFVTEDGATTDLDLGHYERFTGVNLRKDANVTTGSIYRKVIERERKGDYLGATVQVIPHITDEIKRRIKGISNEVDVQITEIGGTVGDIEILPFLEAARQIRKEFGQENVMFVHVTLVPFIGPSTELKTKPTQHSVSMLRSYGISPDLIVLRSEQELTDEIKSKVSLFCDVSFENVINAPDLDDIYDVPIKMYEEGLDAAVDKRLALNSDSPDLSRWNEMLSLKNGVNKNVKIAILGKYFGLPDSYMSVVEALKHSCLQNKVNLDLAWIDADNYEIEDLKNLNGVVVPGGFGYRGIEGKIGAIEYLRKNKIPFLGICLGLQCA
;
A
#
# COMPACT_ATOMS: atom_id res chain seq x y z
N ASP A 1 -8.70 7.87 4.29
CA ASP A 1 -9.47 6.65 3.99
C ASP A 1 -10.89 6.77 4.53
N PRO A 2 -11.89 6.13 3.91
CA PRO A 2 -13.24 6.08 4.41
C PRO A 2 -13.36 5.15 5.64
N ASP A 3 -14.32 5.45 6.53
CA ASP A 3 -14.62 4.58 7.68
C ASP A 3 -15.24 3.23 7.27
N THR A 4 -15.79 3.14 6.06
CA THR A 4 -16.45 1.95 5.52
C THR A 4 -15.80 1.55 4.21
N MET A 5 -15.18 0.39 4.17
CA MET A 5 -14.51 -0.15 2.99
C MET A 5 -15.47 -0.95 2.10
N ASN A 6 -15.28 -0.84 0.80
CA ASN A 6 -16.05 -1.56 -0.20
C ASN A 6 -15.09 -2.12 -1.28
N PRO A 7 -15.06 -3.45 -1.50
CA PRO A 7 -14.17 -4.07 -2.49
C PRO A 7 -14.34 -3.54 -3.92
N PHE A 8 -15.52 -3.01 -4.27
CA PHE A 8 -15.76 -2.43 -5.59
C PHE A 8 -15.17 -1.04 -5.79
N GLN A 9 -14.80 -0.34 -4.72
CA GLN A 9 -14.27 1.02 -4.79
C GLN A 9 -12.84 1.13 -4.25
N HIS A 10 -12.48 0.30 -3.27
CA HIS A 10 -11.24 0.44 -2.52
C HIS A 10 -10.30 -0.77 -2.68
N GLY A 11 -10.68 -1.77 -3.50
CA GLY A 11 -9.94 -3.02 -3.55
C GLY A 11 -10.20 -3.91 -2.34
N GLU A 12 -9.23 -4.74 -1.97
CA GLU A 12 -9.36 -5.66 -0.85
C GLU A 12 -9.62 -4.93 0.46
N VAL A 13 -10.63 -5.41 1.21
CA VAL A 13 -10.81 -5.01 2.60
C VAL A 13 -9.89 -5.88 3.45
N PHE A 14 -8.79 -5.30 3.91
CA PHE A 14 -7.84 -6.01 4.75
C PHE A 14 -8.33 -6.06 6.20
N VAL A 15 -8.12 -7.19 6.87
CA VAL A 15 -8.52 -7.36 8.28
C VAL A 15 -7.27 -7.55 9.13
N THR A 16 -7.07 -6.65 10.10
CA THR A 16 -5.95 -6.71 11.03
C THR A 16 -6.07 -7.86 12.03
N GLU A 17 -4.99 -8.16 12.75
CA GLU A 17 -4.95 -9.22 13.75
C GLU A 17 -6.04 -9.08 14.84
N ASP A 18 -6.36 -7.85 15.23
CA ASP A 18 -7.41 -7.52 16.20
C ASP A 18 -8.81 -7.33 15.59
N GLY A 19 -9.00 -7.71 14.31
CA GLY A 19 -10.28 -7.78 13.63
C GLY A 19 -10.80 -6.45 13.07
N ALA A 20 -9.98 -5.41 12.98
CA ALA A 20 -10.38 -4.17 12.32
C ALA A 20 -10.34 -4.31 10.79
N THR A 21 -11.35 -3.76 10.12
CA THR A 21 -11.36 -3.64 8.66
C THR A 21 -10.61 -2.37 8.24
N THR A 22 -9.69 -2.51 7.28
CA THR A 22 -8.78 -1.44 6.88
C THR A 22 -8.56 -1.46 5.37
N ASP A 23 -7.79 -0.51 4.88
CA ASP A 23 -7.31 -0.44 3.50
C ASP A 23 -6.36 -1.61 3.17
N LEU A 24 -6.26 -1.94 1.88
CA LEU A 24 -5.38 -3.01 1.37
C LEU A 24 -3.89 -2.74 1.62
N ASP A 25 -3.50 -1.48 1.78
CA ASP A 25 -2.11 -1.09 1.99
C ASP A 25 -1.52 -1.71 3.27
N LEU A 26 -2.34 -1.90 4.32
CA LEU A 26 -1.89 -2.58 5.53
C LEU A 26 -1.43 -4.02 5.24
N GLY A 27 -2.06 -4.71 4.31
CA GLY A 27 -1.63 -6.03 3.86
C GLY A 27 -0.25 -5.97 3.18
N HIS A 28 0.05 -4.93 2.42
CA HIS A 28 1.38 -4.71 1.87
C HIS A 28 2.39 -4.44 2.99
N TYR A 29 2.06 -3.58 3.95
CA TYR A 29 2.96 -3.29 5.06
C TYR A 29 3.31 -4.55 5.86
N GLU A 30 2.34 -5.41 6.17
CA GLU A 30 2.60 -6.70 6.84
C GLU A 30 3.51 -7.62 6.01
N ARG A 31 3.28 -7.72 4.70
CA ARG A 31 4.09 -8.57 3.81
C ARG A 31 5.56 -8.15 3.75
N PHE A 32 5.82 -6.83 3.76
CA PHE A 32 7.19 -6.32 3.65
C PHE A 32 7.91 -6.20 5.00
N THR A 33 7.19 -5.89 6.08
CA THR A 33 7.78 -5.72 7.41
C THR A 33 7.81 -7.00 8.24
N GLY A 34 6.93 -7.96 7.95
CA GLY A 34 6.74 -9.16 8.75
C GLY A 34 6.10 -8.89 10.13
N VAL A 35 5.50 -7.71 10.32
CA VAL A 35 4.86 -7.29 11.56
C VAL A 35 3.35 -7.30 11.38
N ASN A 36 2.63 -7.99 12.27
CA ASN A 36 1.18 -7.94 12.29
C ASN A 36 0.71 -6.57 12.77
N LEU A 37 -0.13 -5.93 11.98
CA LEU A 37 -0.68 -4.62 12.28
C LEU A 37 -2.01 -4.73 13.03
N ARG A 38 -2.31 -3.69 13.81
CA ARG A 38 -3.53 -3.58 14.59
C ARG A 38 -4.34 -2.36 14.14
N LYS A 39 -5.54 -2.23 14.67
CA LYS A 39 -6.47 -1.13 14.39
C LYS A 39 -5.86 0.26 14.54
N ASP A 40 -4.94 0.44 15.47
CA ASP A 40 -4.26 1.71 15.71
C ASP A 40 -3.26 2.09 14.62
N ALA A 41 -2.86 1.14 13.75
CA ALA A 41 -2.03 1.41 12.58
C ALA A 41 -2.79 2.10 11.43
N ASN A 42 -4.12 2.18 11.49
CA ASN A 42 -4.94 2.87 10.48
C ASN A 42 -5.74 4.02 11.09
N VAL A 43 -5.65 5.20 10.49
CA VAL A 43 -6.33 6.41 10.94
C VAL A 43 -7.10 7.04 9.79
N THR A 44 -8.42 7.03 9.87
CA THR A 44 -9.30 7.64 8.87
C THR A 44 -9.74 9.03 9.28
N THR A 45 -10.00 9.90 8.30
CA THR A 45 -10.54 11.26 8.52
C THR A 45 -11.83 11.20 9.33
N GLY A 46 -12.76 10.31 8.96
CA GLY A 46 -14.03 10.15 9.65
C GLY A 46 -13.86 9.77 11.14
N SER A 47 -12.92 8.87 11.46
CA SER A 47 -12.64 8.46 12.83
C SER A 47 -12.10 9.61 13.69
N ILE A 48 -11.28 10.47 13.13
CA ILE A 48 -10.74 11.66 13.79
C ILE A 48 -11.86 12.66 14.11
N TYR A 49 -12.63 13.05 13.08
CA TYR A 49 -13.72 14.03 13.28
C TYR A 49 -14.78 13.51 14.23
N ARG A 50 -15.21 12.26 14.10
CA ARG A 50 -16.16 11.64 15.01
C ARG A 50 -15.66 11.71 16.46
N LYS A 51 -14.39 11.40 16.71
CA LYS A 51 -13.82 11.44 18.06
C LYS A 51 -13.85 12.84 18.67
N VAL A 52 -13.51 13.86 17.89
CA VAL A 52 -13.53 15.26 18.34
C VAL A 52 -14.96 15.73 18.61
N ILE A 53 -15.92 15.40 17.72
CA ILE A 53 -17.35 15.73 17.93
C ILE A 53 -17.91 15.04 19.17
N GLU A 54 -17.58 13.77 19.40
CA GLU A 54 -18.01 13.05 20.62
C GLU A 54 -17.48 13.72 21.89
N ARG A 55 -16.22 14.15 21.89
CA ARG A 55 -15.62 14.87 23.02
C ARG A 55 -16.26 16.23 23.24
N GLU A 56 -16.54 16.97 22.17
CA GLU A 56 -17.26 18.25 22.25
C GLU A 56 -18.62 18.07 22.91
N ARG A 57 -19.42 17.10 22.46
CA ARG A 57 -20.75 16.81 23.00
C ARG A 57 -20.74 16.33 24.46
N LYS A 58 -19.64 15.70 24.89
CA LYS A 58 -19.44 15.32 26.30
C LYS A 58 -19.01 16.48 27.19
N GLY A 59 -18.65 17.61 26.58
CA GLY A 59 -18.17 18.79 27.33
C GLY A 59 -16.69 18.76 27.68
N ASP A 60 -15.90 17.86 27.06
CA ASP A 60 -14.47 17.73 27.36
C ASP A 60 -13.67 19.01 27.05
N TYR A 61 -14.20 19.89 26.21
CA TYR A 61 -13.56 21.16 25.84
C TYR A 61 -14.06 22.34 26.66
N LEU A 62 -14.88 22.11 27.71
CA LEU A 62 -15.33 23.11 28.69
C LEU A 62 -15.96 24.38 28.06
N GLY A 63 -16.67 24.24 26.94
CA GLY A 63 -17.31 25.34 26.20
C GLY A 63 -16.36 26.14 25.27
N ALA A 64 -15.12 25.72 25.10
CA ALA A 64 -14.23 26.33 24.13
C ALA A 64 -14.72 26.10 22.69
N THR A 65 -14.43 27.04 21.80
CA THR A 65 -14.70 26.87 20.37
C THR A 65 -13.79 25.79 19.78
N VAL A 66 -14.40 24.69 19.31
CA VAL A 66 -13.66 23.58 18.67
C VAL A 66 -13.34 23.95 17.22
N GLN A 67 -12.07 23.82 16.84
CA GLN A 67 -11.53 24.21 15.53
C GLN A 67 -10.65 23.08 14.97
N VAL A 68 -10.33 23.15 13.66
CA VAL A 68 -9.40 22.20 13.04
C VAL A 68 -8.04 22.28 13.75
N ILE A 69 -7.52 23.49 13.93
CA ILE A 69 -6.33 23.75 14.75
C ILE A 69 -6.82 24.41 16.06
N PRO A 70 -6.53 23.84 17.23
CA PRO A 70 -5.69 22.66 17.48
C PRO A 70 -6.44 21.33 17.59
N HIS A 71 -7.76 21.29 17.66
CA HIS A 71 -8.51 20.11 18.19
C HIS A 71 -8.44 18.88 17.26
N ILE A 72 -8.59 19.06 15.95
CA ILE A 72 -8.45 17.99 14.95
C ILE A 72 -6.99 17.60 14.83
N THR A 73 -6.07 18.58 14.70
CA THR A 73 -4.63 18.29 14.59
C THR A 73 -4.07 17.61 15.83
N ASP A 74 -4.54 17.95 17.04
CA ASP A 74 -4.12 17.28 18.27
C ASP A 74 -4.60 15.83 18.34
N GLU A 75 -5.82 15.54 17.87
CA GLU A 75 -6.31 14.15 17.79
C GLU A 75 -5.49 13.34 16.75
N ILE A 76 -5.17 13.92 15.59
CA ILE A 76 -4.29 13.27 14.60
C ILE A 76 -2.93 12.99 15.23
N LYS A 77 -2.29 13.98 15.86
CA LYS A 77 -1.00 13.79 16.54
C LYS A 77 -1.06 12.74 17.63
N ARG A 78 -2.13 12.73 18.42
CA ARG A 78 -2.34 11.72 19.46
C ARG A 78 -2.39 10.30 18.88
N ARG A 79 -3.06 10.11 17.74
CA ARG A 79 -3.13 8.82 17.05
C ARG A 79 -1.76 8.40 16.52
N ILE A 80 -1.07 9.29 15.82
CA ILE A 80 0.29 9.01 15.29
C ILE A 80 1.25 8.65 16.43
N LYS A 81 1.22 9.39 17.53
CA LYS A 81 2.09 9.12 18.68
C LYS A 81 1.71 7.87 19.47
N GLY A 82 0.52 7.33 19.27
CA GLY A 82 -0.01 6.22 20.07
C GLY A 82 0.86 4.97 20.05
N ILE A 83 1.53 4.72 18.95
CA ILE A 83 2.40 3.54 18.72
C ILE A 83 3.90 3.87 18.82
N SER A 84 4.28 5.15 18.88
CA SER A 84 5.69 5.57 18.81
C SER A 84 6.58 5.07 19.95
N ASN A 85 6.01 4.78 21.12
CA ASN A 85 6.77 4.26 22.27
C ASN A 85 7.08 2.76 22.20
N GLU A 86 6.53 2.07 21.21
CA GLU A 86 6.66 0.61 21.06
C GLU A 86 7.70 0.24 20.00
N VAL A 87 8.26 1.23 19.27
CA VAL A 87 9.13 1.01 18.11
C VAL A 87 10.29 2.00 18.09
N ASP A 88 11.42 1.58 17.52
CA ASP A 88 12.60 2.44 17.32
C ASP A 88 12.37 3.43 16.15
N VAL A 89 11.70 2.99 15.10
CA VAL A 89 11.35 3.78 13.92
C VAL A 89 9.89 3.59 13.58
N GLN A 90 9.16 4.69 13.45
CA GLN A 90 7.78 4.69 13.00
C GLN A 90 7.68 5.34 11.63
N ILE A 91 7.06 4.63 10.68
CA ILE A 91 6.72 5.16 9.36
C ILE A 91 5.24 5.50 9.37
N THR A 92 4.91 6.76 9.06
CA THR A 92 3.53 7.22 8.94
C THR A 92 3.28 7.68 7.51
N GLU A 93 2.41 6.98 6.82
CA GLU A 93 1.97 7.36 5.48
C GLU A 93 0.76 8.30 5.57
N ILE A 94 0.79 9.38 4.80
CA ILE A 94 -0.33 10.32 4.63
C ILE A 94 -0.82 10.16 3.19
N GLY A 95 -1.94 9.47 3.03
CA GLY A 95 -2.56 9.22 1.75
C GLY A 95 -3.19 10.47 1.13
N GLY A 96 -3.25 10.49 -0.19
CA GLY A 96 -3.81 11.58 -0.97
C GLY A 96 -2.75 12.47 -1.64
N THR A 97 -3.21 13.36 -2.50
CA THR A 97 -2.36 14.24 -3.28
C THR A 97 -2.11 15.55 -2.52
N VAL A 98 -0.85 16.01 -2.50
CA VAL A 98 -0.51 17.34 -1.92
C VAL A 98 -1.27 18.43 -2.68
N GLY A 99 -2.10 19.17 -1.95
CA GLY A 99 -2.99 20.19 -2.50
C GLY A 99 -4.48 19.86 -2.29
N ASP A 100 -4.81 18.59 -2.03
CA ASP A 100 -6.18 18.21 -1.72
C ASP A 100 -6.61 18.72 -0.35
N ILE A 101 -7.85 19.18 -0.26
CA ILE A 101 -8.38 19.79 0.98
C ILE A 101 -8.43 18.78 2.13
N GLU A 102 -8.71 17.53 1.81
CA GLU A 102 -8.93 16.47 2.79
C GLU A 102 -7.69 16.16 3.62
N ILE A 103 -6.49 16.33 3.05
CA ILE A 103 -5.23 16.00 3.75
C ILE A 103 -4.64 17.17 4.53
N LEU A 104 -5.14 18.38 4.36
CA LEU A 104 -4.54 19.58 5.00
C LEU A 104 -4.42 19.47 6.52
N PRO A 105 -5.40 18.95 7.28
CA PRO A 105 -5.25 18.75 8.72
C PRO A 105 -4.13 17.78 9.09
N PHE A 106 -3.90 16.75 8.26
CA PHE A 106 -2.83 15.77 8.46
C PHE A 106 -1.46 16.36 8.17
N LEU A 107 -1.32 17.14 7.08
CA LEU A 107 -0.08 17.86 6.78
C LEU A 107 0.26 18.85 7.89
N GLU A 108 -0.72 19.60 8.39
CA GLU A 108 -0.52 20.51 9.51
C GLU A 108 -0.12 19.76 10.78
N ALA A 109 -0.74 18.62 11.08
CA ALA A 109 -0.34 17.78 12.21
C ALA A 109 1.11 17.26 12.05
N ALA A 110 1.49 16.80 10.86
CA ALA A 110 2.85 16.34 10.57
C ALA A 110 3.88 17.47 10.75
N ARG A 111 3.58 18.69 10.28
CA ARG A 111 4.41 19.87 10.50
C ARG A 111 4.59 20.16 11.99
N GLN A 112 3.51 20.06 12.77
CA GLN A 112 3.54 20.23 14.23
C GLN A 112 4.36 19.14 14.92
N ILE A 113 4.27 17.89 14.49
CA ILE A 113 5.06 16.77 15.02
C ILE A 113 6.56 17.06 14.87
N ARG A 114 7.01 17.52 13.70
CA ARG A 114 8.43 17.89 13.52
C ARG A 114 8.86 18.99 14.48
N LYS A 115 7.99 19.98 14.74
CA LYS A 115 8.27 21.04 15.72
C LYS A 115 8.34 20.50 17.15
N GLU A 116 7.52 19.51 17.49
CA GLU A 116 7.45 18.94 18.85
C GLU A 116 8.62 18.00 19.14
N PHE A 117 9.01 17.16 18.17
CA PHE A 117 10.05 16.14 18.33
C PHE A 117 11.45 16.58 17.90
N GLY A 118 11.57 17.72 17.21
CA GLY A 118 12.82 18.19 16.61
C GLY A 118 13.04 17.68 15.19
N GLN A 119 13.81 18.44 14.43
CA GLN A 119 14.12 18.11 13.03
C GLN A 119 14.93 16.80 12.92
N GLU A 120 15.77 16.53 13.90
CA GLU A 120 16.64 15.37 13.96
C GLU A 120 15.87 14.05 14.10
N ASN A 121 14.68 14.11 14.68
CA ASN A 121 13.83 12.92 14.96
C ASN A 121 12.69 12.72 13.96
N VAL A 122 12.52 13.63 13.01
CA VAL A 122 11.41 13.56 12.04
C VAL A 122 11.93 13.83 10.63
N MET A 123 11.71 12.89 9.74
CA MET A 123 12.06 12.97 8.32
C MET A 123 10.82 13.02 7.46
N PHE A 124 10.78 13.91 6.48
CA PHE A 124 9.73 13.96 5.47
C PHE A 124 10.22 13.36 4.16
N VAL A 125 9.60 12.26 3.77
CA VAL A 125 9.79 11.61 2.47
C VAL A 125 8.61 11.97 1.57
N HIS A 126 8.87 12.60 0.43
CA HIS A 126 7.84 12.98 -0.53
C HIS A 126 7.87 12.06 -1.74
N VAL A 127 6.81 11.28 -1.92
CA VAL A 127 6.63 10.43 -3.11
C VAL A 127 5.89 11.22 -4.17
N THR A 128 6.42 11.26 -5.40
CA THR A 128 5.85 12.05 -6.49
C THR A 128 6.05 11.37 -7.84
N LEU A 129 5.30 11.80 -8.84
CA LEU A 129 5.31 11.23 -10.17
C LEU A 129 6.13 12.08 -11.14
N VAL A 130 6.97 11.42 -11.95
CA VAL A 130 7.62 11.96 -13.13
C VAL A 130 6.99 11.29 -14.35
N PRO A 131 5.90 11.86 -14.92
CA PRO A 131 5.18 11.21 -16.01
C PRO A 131 5.98 11.25 -17.30
N PHE A 132 5.85 10.18 -18.08
CA PHE A 132 6.28 10.11 -19.47
C PHE A 132 5.16 10.61 -20.39
N ILE A 133 5.50 11.56 -21.27
CA ILE A 133 4.52 12.09 -22.23
C ILE A 133 4.84 11.53 -23.61
N GLY A 134 4.06 10.55 -24.05
CA GLY A 134 4.27 9.79 -25.29
C GLY A 134 4.55 10.62 -26.56
N PRO A 135 3.77 11.67 -26.90
CA PRO A 135 4.02 12.47 -28.09
C PRO A 135 5.34 13.22 -28.10
N SER A 136 5.86 13.63 -26.93
CA SER A 136 7.15 14.31 -26.81
C SER A 136 8.29 13.39 -26.46
N THR A 137 8.02 12.11 -26.16
CA THR A 137 9.00 11.11 -25.68
C THR A 137 9.88 11.65 -24.53
N GLU A 138 9.27 12.41 -23.63
CA GLU A 138 10.00 13.17 -22.62
C GLU A 138 9.40 12.95 -21.23
N LEU A 139 10.28 12.75 -20.25
CA LEU A 139 9.91 12.73 -18.83
C LEU A 139 9.78 14.15 -18.29
N LYS A 140 8.65 14.44 -17.63
CA LYS A 140 8.31 15.78 -17.15
C LYS A 140 8.50 15.90 -15.64
N THR A 141 9.44 16.74 -15.21
CA THR A 141 9.70 17.03 -13.79
C THR A 141 8.82 18.14 -13.20
N LYS A 142 8.04 18.85 -14.02
CA LYS A 142 7.18 19.95 -13.56
C LYS A 142 6.13 19.53 -12.51
N PRO A 143 5.42 18.38 -12.64
CA PRO A 143 4.50 17.92 -11.61
C PRO A 143 5.16 17.78 -10.25
N THR A 144 6.34 17.15 -10.20
CA THR A 144 7.17 17.03 -8.99
C THR A 144 7.51 18.40 -8.39
N GLN A 145 8.01 19.33 -9.21
CA GLN A 145 8.37 20.67 -8.76
C GLN A 145 7.16 21.43 -8.17
N HIS A 146 6.00 21.32 -8.80
CA HIS A 146 4.76 21.94 -8.31
C HIS A 146 4.29 21.29 -7.00
N SER A 147 4.32 19.96 -6.91
CA SER A 147 3.95 19.25 -5.69
C SER A 147 4.84 19.65 -4.50
N VAL A 148 6.16 19.70 -4.69
CA VAL A 148 7.09 20.17 -3.65
C VAL A 148 6.86 21.64 -3.29
N SER A 149 6.59 22.51 -4.28
CA SER A 149 6.28 23.92 -4.03
C SER A 149 5.01 24.07 -3.18
N MET A 150 3.98 23.28 -3.49
CA MET A 150 2.73 23.25 -2.72
C MET A 150 2.98 22.76 -1.29
N LEU A 151 3.73 21.66 -1.12
CA LEU A 151 4.07 21.13 0.20
C LEU A 151 4.80 22.16 1.06
N ARG A 152 5.72 22.91 0.46
CA ARG A 152 6.42 24.02 1.13
C ARG A 152 5.51 25.17 1.53
N SER A 153 4.47 25.46 0.76
CA SER A 153 3.48 26.47 1.13
C SER A 153 2.72 26.12 2.41
N TYR A 154 2.68 24.84 2.77
CA TYR A 154 2.14 24.32 4.04
C TYR A 154 3.21 24.26 5.16
N GLY A 155 4.42 24.74 4.89
CA GLY A 155 5.52 24.76 5.87
C GLY A 155 6.25 23.44 6.03
N ILE A 156 6.15 22.53 5.04
CA ILE A 156 6.86 21.26 5.02
C ILE A 156 7.86 21.24 3.86
N SER A 157 9.15 21.12 4.17
CA SER A 157 10.18 20.85 3.19
C SER A 157 10.55 19.37 3.24
N PRO A 158 10.50 18.64 2.11
CA PRO A 158 10.93 17.25 2.09
C PRO A 158 12.43 17.12 2.34
N ASP A 159 12.81 16.12 3.11
CA ASP A 159 14.22 15.75 3.32
C ASP A 159 14.71 14.81 2.21
N LEU A 160 13.78 14.04 1.63
CA LEU A 160 14.02 13.08 0.58
C LEU A 160 12.83 13.06 -0.39
N ILE A 161 13.11 12.86 -1.67
CA ILE A 161 12.08 12.74 -2.71
C ILE A 161 12.23 11.39 -3.40
N VAL A 162 11.14 10.62 -3.45
CA VAL A 162 11.04 9.39 -4.23
C VAL A 162 10.29 9.70 -5.53
N LEU A 163 10.95 9.47 -6.66
CA LEU A 163 10.43 9.74 -7.99
C LEU A 163 9.84 8.46 -8.61
N ARG A 164 8.54 8.36 -8.65
CA ARG A 164 7.84 7.31 -9.37
C ARG A 164 7.83 7.62 -10.87
N SER A 165 8.19 6.66 -11.70
CA SER A 165 8.25 6.80 -13.16
C SER A 165 8.08 5.45 -13.85
N GLU A 166 7.60 5.46 -15.09
CA GLU A 166 7.45 4.24 -15.90
C GLU A 166 8.80 3.62 -16.29
N GLN A 167 9.88 4.38 -16.23
CA GLN A 167 11.22 3.96 -16.62
C GLN A 167 12.29 4.59 -15.75
N GLU A 168 13.52 4.06 -15.85
CA GLU A 168 14.68 4.61 -15.16
C GLU A 168 14.90 6.09 -15.50
N LEU A 169 15.21 6.88 -14.46
CA LEU A 169 15.52 8.30 -14.61
C LEU A 169 17.03 8.50 -14.75
N THR A 170 17.41 9.42 -15.62
CA THR A 170 18.82 9.82 -15.79
C THR A 170 19.28 10.72 -14.66
N ASP A 171 20.58 10.77 -14.41
CA ASP A 171 21.20 11.69 -13.45
C ASP A 171 20.91 13.16 -13.76
N GLU A 172 20.71 13.50 -15.04
CA GLU A 172 20.29 14.84 -15.44
C GLU A 172 18.91 15.20 -14.88
N ILE A 173 17.95 14.26 -14.95
CA ILE A 173 16.60 14.45 -14.38
C ILE A 173 16.67 14.55 -12.86
N LYS A 174 17.43 13.67 -12.21
CA LYS A 174 17.65 13.70 -10.75
C LYS A 174 18.29 15.03 -10.33
N SER A 175 19.33 15.49 -11.05
CA SER A 175 19.99 16.77 -10.79
C SER A 175 19.05 17.96 -10.95
N LYS A 176 18.17 17.92 -11.95
CA LYS A 176 17.15 18.95 -12.17
C LYS A 176 16.14 18.99 -11.02
N VAL A 177 15.67 17.84 -10.56
CA VAL A 177 14.77 17.76 -9.39
C VAL A 177 15.48 18.24 -8.14
N SER A 178 16.70 17.79 -7.88
CA SER A 178 17.55 18.25 -6.78
C SER A 178 17.63 19.78 -6.73
N LEU A 179 17.97 20.41 -7.83
CA LEU A 179 18.11 21.86 -7.92
C LEU A 179 16.79 22.60 -7.66
N PHE A 180 15.70 22.19 -8.35
CA PHE A 180 14.42 22.91 -8.26
C PHE A 180 13.63 22.61 -6.98
N CYS A 181 13.89 21.46 -6.37
CA CYS A 181 13.24 21.04 -5.13
C CYS A 181 14.12 21.26 -3.90
N ASP A 182 15.33 21.83 -4.04
CA ASP A 182 16.27 22.14 -2.94
C ASP A 182 16.46 20.94 -2.00
N VAL A 183 16.76 19.79 -2.60
CA VAL A 183 17.05 18.53 -1.93
C VAL A 183 18.36 18.00 -2.51
N SER A 184 19.27 17.52 -1.67
CA SER A 184 20.55 16.97 -2.13
C SER A 184 20.37 15.89 -3.18
N PHE A 185 21.27 15.78 -4.14
CA PHE A 185 21.18 14.81 -5.22
C PHE A 185 21.02 13.35 -4.72
N GLU A 186 21.78 13.01 -3.69
CA GLU A 186 21.73 11.70 -3.04
C GLU A 186 20.38 11.38 -2.34
N ASN A 187 19.59 12.42 -2.07
CA ASN A 187 18.25 12.28 -1.47
C ASN A 187 17.13 12.31 -2.53
N VAL A 188 17.47 12.26 -3.81
CA VAL A 188 16.52 12.08 -4.91
C VAL A 188 16.60 10.63 -5.39
N ILE A 189 15.64 9.83 -4.98
CA ILE A 189 15.59 8.38 -5.20
C ILE A 189 14.73 8.07 -6.42
N ASN A 190 15.26 7.25 -7.32
CA ASN A 190 14.53 6.79 -8.48
C ASN A 190 13.74 5.51 -8.13
N ALA A 191 12.44 5.51 -8.39
CA ALA A 191 11.55 4.38 -8.15
C ALA A 191 10.77 4.04 -9.43
N PRO A 192 11.41 3.44 -10.43
CA PRO A 192 10.76 3.05 -11.67
C PRO A 192 9.73 1.95 -11.44
N ASP A 193 8.85 1.76 -12.42
CA ASP A 193 7.96 0.60 -12.43
C ASP A 193 8.79 -0.68 -12.60
N LEU A 194 8.47 -1.67 -11.79
CA LEU A 194 9.12 -2.97 -11.78
C LEU A 194 8.08 -4.05 -12.08
N ASP A 195 8.53 -5.15 -12.66
CA ASP A 195 7.65 -6.28 -13.01
C ASP A 195 7.05 -6.96 -11.77
N ASP A 196 7.74 -6.86 -10.63
CA ASP A 196 7.30 -7.44 -9.37
C ASP A 196 7.59 -6.49 -8.20
N ILE A 197 6.58 -6.29 -7.34
CA ILE A 197 6.71 -5.44 -6.14
C ILE A 197 7.80 -5.95 -5.18
N TYR A 198 8.13 -7.23 -5.21
CA TYR A 198 9.18 -7.79 -4.37
C TYR A 198 10.61 -7.44 -4.84
N ASP A 199 10.78 -6.87 -6.02
CA ASP A 199 12.05 -6.32 -6.48
C ASP A 199 12.29 -4.89 -5.92
N VAL A 200 11.24 -4.21 -5.44
CA VAL A 200 11.31 -2.82 -4.93
C VAL A 200 12.31 -2.64 -3.80
N PRO A 201 12.40 -3.49 -2.76
CA PRO A 201 13.38 -3.29 -1.69
C PRO A 201 14.82 -3.30 -2.17
N ILE A 202 15.16 -4.18 -3.13
CA ILE A 202 16.50 -4.23 -3.71
C ILE A 202 16.78 -2.95 -4.51
N LYS A 203 15.82 -2.53 -5.34
CA LYS A 203 15.95 -1.29 -6.10
C LYS A 203 16.13 -0.07 -5.19
N MET A 204 15.37 0.03 -4.12
CA MET A 204 15.50 1.14 -3.16
C MET A 204 16.84 1.14 -2.42
N TYR A 205 17.35 -0.06 -2.09
CA TYR A 205 18.68 -0.20 -1.51
C TYR A 205 19.78 0.24 -2.50
N GLU A 206 19.70 -0.20 -3.76
CA GLU A 206 20.65 0.21 -4.82
C GLU A 206 20.64 1.73 -5.07
N GLU A 207 19.49 2.38 -4.93
CA GLU A 207 19.35 3.84 -5.02
C GLU A 207 19.84 4.58 -3.77
N GLY A 208 20.17 3.86 -2.69
CA GLY A 208 20.72 4.42 -1.44
C GLY A 208 19.65 5.01 -0.51
N LEU A 209 18.39 4.58 -0.60
CA LEU A 209 17.33 5.07 0.27
C LEU A 209 17.62 4.82 1.75
N ASP A 210 18.08 3.61 2.09
CA ASP A 210 18.44 3.22 3.45
C ASP A 210 19.58 4.09 4.01
N ALA A 211 20.64 4.30 3.23
CA ALA A 211 21.76 5.14 3.62
C ALA A 211 21.34 6.62 3.83
N ALA A 212 20.44 7.13 2.99
CA ALA A 212 19.90 8.48 3.13
C ALA A 212 19.07 8.64 4.41
N VAL A 213 18.23 7.64 4.74
CA VAL A 213 17.42 7.61 5.95
C VAL A 213 18.31 7.50 7.20
N ASP A 214 19.25 6.53 7.20
CA ASP A 214 20.19 6.33 8.32
C ASP A 214 20.98 7.60 8.63
N LYS A 215 21.57 8.22 7.61
CA LYS A 215 22.30 9.48 7.72
C LYS A 215 21.42 10.61 8.25
N ARG A 216 20.18 10.72 7.73
CA ARG A 216 19.29 11.85 8.07
C ARG A 216 18.75 11.76 9.49
N LEU A 217 18.45 10.56 9.98
CA LEU A 217 17.91 10.31 11.31
C LEU A 217 19.00 9.88 12.32
N ALA A 218 20.26 9.78 11.89
CA ALA A 218 21.40 9.36 12.72
C ALA A 218 21.14 8.03 13.46
N LEU A 219 20.53 7.06 12.76
CA LEU A 219 20.17 5.79 13.36
C LEU A 219 21.39 4.95 13.72
N ASN A 220 22.50 5.11 12.99
CA ASN A 220 23.74 4.35 13.13
C ASN A 220 23.46 2.84 13.00
N SER A 221 22.59 2.47 12.07
CA SER A 221 22.22 1.08 11.82
C SER A 221 23.32 0.36 11.04
N ASP A 222 23.40 -0.97 11.21
CA ASP A 222 24.21 -1.81 10.35
C ASP A 222 23.61 -1.85 8.92
N SER A 223 24.44 -2.15 7.93
CA SER A 223 23.93 -2.37 6.57
C SER A 223 22.88 -3.48 6.57
N PRO A 224 21.77 -3.33 5.86
CA PRO A 224 20.70 -4.32 5.85
C PRO A 224 21.18 -5.65 5.27
N ASP A 225 20.84 -6.76 5.94
CA ASP A 225 21.06 -8.10 5.40
C ASP A 225 19.90 -8.48 4.44
N LEU A 226 20.14 -8.34 3.15
CA LEU A 226 19.20 -8.69 2.09
C LEU A 226 19.39 -10.12 1.57
N SER A 227 20.22 -10.96 2.20
CA SER A 227 20.55 -12.31 1.71
C SER A 227 19.30 -13.19 1.55
N ARG A 228 18.42 -13.23 2.53
CA ARG A 228 17.16 -13.99 2.48
C ARG A 228 16.20 -13.45 1.43
N TRP A 229 16.18 -12.14 1.24
CA TRP A 229 15.36 -11.50 0.22
C TRP A 229 15.86 -11.86 -1.19
N ASN A 230 17.16 -11.76 -1.42
CA ASN A 230 17.79 -12.17 -2.67
C ASN A 230 17.61 -13.67 -2.95
N GLU A 231 17.70 -14.52 -1.93
CA GLU A 231 17.41 -15.96 -2.07
C GLU A 231 15.98 -16.18 -2.54
N MET A 232 14.99 -15.52 -1.93
CA MET A 232 13.59 -15.58 -2.35
C MET A 232 13.42 -15.15 -3.82
N LEU A 233 13.99 -14.02 -4.22
CA LEU A 233 13.91 -13.53 -5.59
C LEU A 233 14.59 -14.48 -6.59
N SER A 234 15.67 -15.14 -6.18
CA SER A 234 16.39 -16.10 -7.04
C SER A 234 15.54 -17.32 -7.41
N LEU A 235 14.50 -17.64 -6.62
CA LEU A 235 13.58 -18.75 -6.92
C LEU A 235 12.77 -18.52 -8.21
N LYS A 236 12.68 -17.29 -8.69
CA LYS A 236 12.07 -16.97 -10.00
C LYS A 236 12.89 -17.47 -11.19
N ASN A 237 14.19 -17.66 -10.99
CA ASN A 237 15.10 -17.99 -12.08
C ASN A 237 15.01 -19.46 -12.51
N GLY A 238 14.98 -19.69 -13.81
CA GLY A 238 15.02 -21.06 -14.37
C GLY A 238 13.73 -21.86 -14.23
N VAL A 239 12.64 -21.22 -13.89
CA VAL A 239 11.32 -21.87 -13.77
C VAL A 239 10.72 -22.09 -15.17
N ASN A 240 10.51 -23.37 -15.55
CA ASN A 240 9.98 -23.75 -16.86
C ASN A 240 8.59 -24.39 -16.80
N LYS A 241 8.04 -24.58 -15.59
CA LYS A 241 6.72 -25.22 -15.41
C LYS A 241 5.68 -24.15 -15.08
N ASN A 242 4.62 -24.11 -15.85
CA ASN A 242 3.48 -23.22 -15.61
C ASN A 242 2.35 -23.98 -14.92
N VAL A 243 1.65 -23.30 -14.01
CA VAL A 243 0.47 -23.81 -13.33
C VAL A 243 -0.64 -22.79 -13.51
N LYS A 244 -1.73 -23.21 -14.13
CA LYS A 244 -2.91 -22.37 -14.38
C LYS A 244 -3.88 -22.50 -13.21
N ILE A 245 -3.98 -21.45 -12.40
CA ILE A 245 -4.89 -21.37 -11.26
C ILE A 245 -5.95 -20.31 -11.53
N ALA A 246 -7.22 -20.63 -11.29
CA ALA A 246 -8.29 -19.64 -11.39
C ALA A 246 -8.73 -19.15 -10.02
N ILE A 247 -9.10 -17.87 -9.94
CA ILE A 247 -9.88 -17.31 -8.84
C ILE A 247 -11.32 -17.20 -9.33
N LEU A 248 -12.22 -18.01 -8.74
CA LEU A 248 -13.66 -17.96 -9.01
C LEU A 248 -14.32 -17.05 -7.98
N GLY A 249 -14.42 -15.78 -8.30
CA GLY A 249 -14.88 -14.72 -7.38
C GLY A 249 -16.09 -13.96 -7.89
N LYS A 250 -16.38 -12.83 -7.27
CA LYS A 250 -17.48 -11.93 -7.64
C LYS A 250 -17.13 -10.44 -7.63
N TYR A 251 -15.89 -10.10 -7.28
CA TYR A 251 -15.40 -8.71 -7.18
C TYR A 251 -14.35 -8.44 -8.25
N PHE A 252 -14.77 -8.41 -9.53
CA PHE A 252 -13.85 -8.22 -10.67
C PHE A 252 -13.82 -6.78 -11.20
N GLY A 253 -14.54 -5.85 -10.55
CA GLY A 253 -14.50 -4.43 -10.93
C GLY A 253 -13.14 -3.77 -10.69
N LEU A 254 -12.37 -4.29 -9.73
CA LEU A 254 -11.00 -3.87 -9.43
C LEU A 254 -10.12 -5.10 -9.28
N PRO A 255 -8.94 -5.13 -9.94
CA PRO A 255 -7.97 -6.23 -9.83
C PRO A 255 -7.55 -6.50 -8.38
N ASP A 256 -7.48 -5.44 -7.58
CA ASP A 256 -6.97 -5.46 -6.21
C ASP A 256 -7.96 -6.05 -5.18
N SER A 257 -9.18 -6.39 -5.59
CA SER A 257 -10.20 -6.93 -4.67
C SER A 257 -9.83 -8.25 -4.00
N TYR A 258 -8.87 -8.99 -4.55
CA TYR A 258 -8.37 -10.28 -4.04
C TYR A 258 -6.84 -10.27 -3.84
N MET A 259 -6.28 -9.12 -3.51
CA MET A 259 -4.83 -8.90 -3.46
C MET A 259 -4.11 -9.95 -2.60
N SER A 260 -4.56 -10.19 -1.37
CA SER A 260 -3.92 -11.18 -0.48
C SER A 260 -4.01 -12.62 -1.02
N VAL A 261 -5.09 -12.97 -1.71
CA VAL A 261 -5.23 -14.28 -2.35
C VAL A 261 -4.23 -14.42 -3.50
N VAL A 262 -4.11 -13.38 -4.33
CA VAL A 262 -3.16 -13.35 -5.44
C VAL A 262 -1.73 -13.46 -4.93
N GLU A 263 -1.37 -12.67 -3.91
CA GLU A 263 -0.03 -12.71 -3.33
C GLU A 263 0.28 -14.06 -2.67
N ALA A 264 -0.68 -14.68 -1.98
CA ALA A 264 -0.53 -16.02 -1.44
C ALA A 264 -0.28 -17.07 -2.54
N LEU A 265 -0.96 -16.94 -3.68
CA LEU A 265 -0.74 -17.83 -4.85
C LEU A 265 0.65 -17.59 -5.45
N LYS A 266 1.08 -16.35 -5.60
CA LYS A 266 2.45 -16.01 -6.06
C LYS A 266 3.52 -16.62 -5.15
N HIS A 267 3.39 -16.43 -3.83
CA HIS A 267 4.31 -17.00 -2.85
C HIS A 267 4.35 -18.53 -2.91
N SER A 268 3.17 -19.17 -3.02
CA SER A 268 3.08 -20.62 -3.15
C SER A 268 3.74 -21.13 -4.43
N CYS A 269 3.51 -20.45 -5.56
CA CYS A 269 4.12 -20.81 -6.83
C CYS A 269 5.64 -20.61 -6.81
N LEU A 270 6.11 -19.55 -6.20
CA LEU A 270 7.54 -19.27 -6.00
C LEU A 270 8.22 -20.41 -5.21
N GLN A 271 7.64 -20.79 -4.06
CA GLN A 271 8.14 -21.89 -3.23
C GLN A 271 8.17 -23.23 -3.96
N ASN A 272 7.18 -23.49 -4.82
CA ASN A 272 7.09 -24.72 -5.60
C ASN A 272 7.86 -24.66 -6.93
N LYS A 273 8.56 -23.57 -7.20
CA LYS A 273 9.32 -23.34 -8.45
C LYS A 273 8.48 -23.56 -9.69
N VAL A 274 7.31 -22.93 -9.72
CA VAL A 274 6.38 -22.93 -10.85
C VAL A 274 5.95 -21.50 -11.17
N ASN A 275 5.67 -21.19 -12.42
CA ASN A 275 5.08 -19.92 -12.83
C ASN A 275 3.57 -19.96 -12.65
N LEU A 276 3.02 -18.92 -12.10
CA LEU A 276 1.56 -18.74 -11.97
C LEU A 276 0.99 -18.16 -13.27
N ASP A 277 0.10 -18.93 -13.90
CA ASP A 277 -0.83 -18.44 -14.93
C ASP A 277 -2.18 -18.23 -14.25
N LEU A 278 -2.47 -16.95 -13.89
CA LEU A 278 -3.67 -16.61 -13.12
C LEU A 278 -4.85 -16.32 -14.03
N ALA A 279 -5.93 -17.10 -13.90
CA ALA A 279 -7.20 -16.90 -14.57
C ALA A 279 -8.23 -16.29 -13.61
N TRP A 280 -9.09 -15.42 -14.15
CA TRP A 280 -10.18 -14.79 -13.42
C TRP A 280 -11.50 -15.28 -13.94
N ILE A 281 -12.37 -15.81 -13.07
CA ILE A 281 -13.68 -16.37 -13.44
C ILE A 281 -14.76 -15.71 -12.59
N ASP A 282 -15.72 -15.03 -13.25
CA ASP A 282 -16.85 -14.43 -12.56
C ASP A 282 -17.88 -15.49 -12.19
N ALA A 283 -18.14 -15.64 -10.90
CA ALA A 283 -19.10 -16.60 -10.39
C ALA A 283 -20.55 -16.36 -10.86
N ASP A 284 -20.89 -15.15 -11.29
CA ASP A 284 -22.22 -14.83 -11.84
C ASP A 284 -22.31 -15.07 -13.35
N ASN A 285 -21.19 -15.14 -14.07
CA ASN A 285 -21.17 -15.19 -15.52
C ASN A 285 -19.95 -15.94 -16.05
N TYR A 286 -19.99 -17.26 -16.05
CA TYR A 286 -18.96 -18.12 -16.63
C TYR A 286 -19.58 -19.26 -17.43
N GLU A 287 -18.81 -19.78 -18.38
CA GLU A 287 -19.14 -20.98 -19.13
C GLU A 287 -18.35 -22.19 -18.59
N ILE A 288 -18.87 -23.40 -18.78
CA ILE A 288 -18.15 -24.62 -18.35
C ILE A 288 -16.77 -24.75 -19.00
N GLU A 289 -16.60 -24.17 -20.18
CA GLU A 289 -15.33 -24.14 -20.90
C GLU A 289 -14.24 -23.38 -20.11
N ASP A 290 -14.62 -22.35 -19.34
CA ASP A 290 -13.68 -21.55 -18.52
C ASP A 290 -13.07 -22.37 -17.37
N LEU A 291 -13.77 -23.43 -16.94
CA LEU A 291 -13.33 -24.35 -15.89
C LEU A 291 -12.43 -25.48 -16.42
N LYS A 292 -12.27 -25.61 -17.73
CA LYS A 292 -11.43 -26.65 -18.33
C LYS A 292 -9.95 -26.25 -18.33
N ASN A 293 -9.09 -27.26 -18.31
CA ASN A 293 -7.63 -27.09 -18.39
C ASN A 293 -7.02 -26.25 -17.26
N LEU A 294 -7.70 -26.16 -16.12
CA LEU A 294 -7.17 -25.54 -14.91
C LEU A 294 -6.42 -26.60 -14.08
N ASN A 295 -5.32 -26.19 -13.47
CA ASN A 295 -4.59 -27.01 -12.51
C ASN A 295 -5.17 -26.91 -11.09
N GLY A 296 -5.93 -25.85 -10.82
CA GLY A 296 -6.63 -25.66 -9.57
C GLY A 296 -7.51 -24.40 -9.58
N VAL A 297 -8.41 -24.30 -8.61
CA VAL A 297 -9.30 -23.15 -8.46
C VAL A 297 -9.36 -22.71 -7.01
N VAL A 298 -9.22 -21.42 -6.76
CA VAL A 298 -9.53 -20.80 -5.47
C VAL A 298 -10.90 -20.16 -5.54
N VAL A 299 -11.78 -20.55 -4.62
CA VAL A 299 -13.11 -19.97 -4.47
C VAL A 299 -13.12 -19.10 -3.23
N PRO A 300 -12.90 -17.79 -3.35
CA PRO A 300 -12.75 -16.91 -2.21
C PRO A 300 -14.07 -16.61 -1.49
N GLY A 301 -13.95 -15.93 -0.37
CA GLY A 301 -15.06 -15.40 0.39
C GLY A 301 -15.89 -14.36 -0.35
N GLY A 302 -16.85 -13.78 0.35
CA GLY A 302 -17.71 -12.71 -0.14
C GLY A 302 -18.99 -12.59 0.68
N PHE A 303 -19.64 -11.43 0.60
CA PHE A 303 -20.88 -11.15 1.32
C PHE A 303 -22.09 -11.08 0.38
N GLY A 304 -23.27 -11.37 0.95
CA GLY A 304 -24.53 -11.35 0.20
C GLY A 304 -24.70 -12.57 -0.71
N TYR A 305 -25.86 -12.67 -1.33
CA TYR A 305 -26.32 -13.85 -2.10
C TYR A 305 -25.76 -13.92 -3.53
N ARG A 306 -25.24 -12.84 -4.08
CA ARG A 306 -24.71 -12.77 -5.44
C ARG A 306 -23.55 -13.76 -5.62
N GLY A 307 -23.54 -14.50 -6.73
CA GLY A 307 -22.51 -15.47 -7.09
C GLY A 307 -22.55 -16.80 -6.33
N ILE A 308 -23.50 -17.03 -5.41
CA ILE A 308 -23.57 -18.28 -4.63
C ILE A 308 -23.87 -19.47 -5.54
N GLU A 309 -24.93 -19.38 -6.36
CA GLU A 309 -25.34 -20.50 -7.25
C GLU A 309 -24.25 -20.83 -8.26
N GLY A 310 -23.58 -19.80 -8.82
CA GLY A 310 -22.45 -20.02 -9.71
C GLY A 310 -21.27 -20.70 -9.02
N LYS A 311 -20.96 -20.31 -7.78
CA LYS A 311 -19.91 -21.01 -6.99
C LYS A 311 -20.27 -22.46 -6.75
N ILE A 312 -21.51 -22.76 -6.35
CA ILE A 312 -21.98 -24.12 -6.12
C ILE A 312 -21.86 -24.94 -7.42
N GLY A 313 -22.37 -24.43 -8.55
CA GLY A 313 -22.26 -25.09 -9.83
C GLY A 313 -20.84 -25.36 -10.29
N ALA A 314 -19.96 -24.38 -10.13
CA ALA A 314 -18.54 -24.52 -10.45
C ALA A 314 -17.87 -25.59 -9.56
N ILE A 315 -18.08 -25.54 -8.25
CA ILE A 315 -17.52 -26.51 -7.29
C ILE A 315 -18.01 -27.93 -7.61
N GLU A 316 -19.29 -28.10 -7.95
CA GLU A 316 -19.83 -29.40 -8.37
C GLU A 316 -19.10 -29.94 -9.61
N TYR A 317 -18.89 -29.07 -10.62
CA TYR A 317 -18.12 -29.42 -11.81
C TYR A 317 -16.68 -29.80 -11.49
N LEU A 318 -15.97 -28.98 -10.71
CA LEU A 318 -14.57 -29.19 -10.30
C LEU A 318 -14.42 -30.53 -9.57
N ARG A 319 -15.30 -30.84 -8.63
CA ARG A 319 -15.32 -32.08 -7.87
C ARG A 319 -15.54 -33.29 -8.79
N LYS A 320 -16.55 -33.26 -9.69
CA LYS A 320 -16.86 -34.33 -10.62
C LYS A 320 -15.69 -34.60 -11.59
N ASN A 321 -14.97 -33.58 -11.99
CA ASN A 321 -13.85 -33.68 -12.92
C ASN A 321 -12.49 -33.82 -12.23
N LYS A 322 -12.45 -33.93 -10.89
CA LYS A 322 -11.26 -34.11 -10.09
C LYS A 322 -10.24 -32.95 -10.26
N ILE A 323 -10.73 -31.73 -10.48
CA ILE A 323 -9.90 -30.52 -10.50
C ILE A 323 -9.77 -30.04 -9.05
N PRO A 324 -8.56 -29.90 -8.53
CA PRO A 324 -8.34 -29.39 -7.17
C PRO A 324 -8.98 -28.02 -6.96
N PHE A 325 -9.65 -27.82 -5.82
CA PHE A 325 -10.12 -26.49 -5.45
C PHE A 325 -9.93 -26.20 -3.96
N LEU A 326 -9.78 -24.95 -3.63
CA LEU A 326 -9.71 -24.42 -2.27
C LEU A 326 -10.86 -23.44 -2.05
N GLY A 327 -11.77 -23.76 -1.14
CA GLY A 327 -12.84 -22.86 -0.71
C GLY A 327 -12.43 -22.09 0.53
N ILE A 328 -12.58 -20.75 0.50
CA ILE A 328 -12.26 -19.85 1.61
C ILE A 328 -13.56 -19.16 2.05
N CYS A 329 -13.91 -19.21 3.35
CA CYS A 329 -15.10 -18.59 3.92
C CYS A 329 -16.36 -19.00 3.14
N LEU A 330 -17.00 -18.09 2.40
CA LEU A 330 -18.16 -18.40 1.56
C LEU A 330 -17.87 -19.53 0.54
N GLY A 331 -16.68 -19.56 -0.01
CA GLY A 331 -16.26 -20.61 -0.94
C GLY A 331 -16.27 -22.00 -0.30
N LEU A 332 -15.88 -22.12 0.98
CA LEU A 332 -16.02 -23.36 1.75
C LEU A 332 -17.49 -23.68 2.04
N GLN A 333 -18.31 -22.66 2.32
CA GLN A 333 -19.74 -22.86 2.61
C GLN A 333 -20.53 -23.30 1.37
N CYS A 334 -20.06 -23.00 0.15
CA CYS A 334 -20.64 -23.44 -1.11
C CYS A 334 -20.23 -24.89 -1.50
N ALA A 335 -19.24 -25.46 -0.82
CA ALA A 335 -18.73 -26.81 -1.10
C ALA A 335 -19.52 -27.89 -0.38
#